data_95a592188f14842f953b4cbfc2d629d1
#
_entry.id   95a592188f14842f953b4cbfc2d629d1
#
_cell.length_a   1.000
_cell.length_b   1.000
_cell.length_c   1.000
_cell.angle_alpha   90.00
_cell.angle_beta   90.00
_cell.angle_gamma   90.00
#
_symmetry.space_group_name_H-M   'P 1'
#
loop_
_entity.id
_entity.type
_entity.pdbx_description
1 polymer ?
#
loop_
_entity_poly.entity_id
_entity_poly.type
_entity_poly.pdbx_seq_one_letter_code
_entity_poly.pdbx_strand_id
1 'polypeptide(L)'
;MAGRADDPNPFIAFSLLLGRGFEAFEPTFEIEETFSAKAMELMPLTDSLCIGDLMGVGMQANLNQGESLKVFPIGKGPGVMAAAEKMEVPLTGWSGEPVYIGQGSADPLVPFSDVLSYSSALCEQGIAVTLDVYEGAGHSGPLNQGFDAFSAWVADRFADKPADNNCHKINEHKN
;
A
#
# COMPACT_ATOMS: atom_id res chain seq x y z
N MET A 1 -3.66 4.99 -15.71
CA MET A 1 -2.69 5.34 -16.78
C MET A 1 -1.35 5.50 -16.10
N ALA A 2 -0.38 4.65 -16.40
CA ALA A 2 0.99 4.87 -15.94
C ALA A 2 1.49 6.13 -16.62
N GLY A 3 1.81 7.19 -15.86
CA GLY A 3 2.46 8.39 -16.37
C GLY A 3 3.80 8.06 -17.00
N ARG A 4 4.30 8.91 -17.88
CA ARG A 4 5.65 8.73 -18.45
C ARG A 4 6.67 8.86 -17.32
N ALA A 5 7.80 8.16 -17.43
CA ALA A 5 8.87 8.23 -16.43
C ALA A 5 9.38 9.66 -16.17
N ASP A 6 9.21 10.55 -17.14
CA ASP A 6 9.65 11.95 -17.10
C ASP A 6 8.58 12.92 -16.57
N ASP A 7 7.33 12.48 -16.36
CA ASP A 7 6.29 13.35 -15.81
C ASP A 7 6.51 13.54 -14.30
N PRO A 8 6.35 14.76 -13.75
CA PRO A 8 6.39 14.98 -12.33
C PRO A 8 5.39 14.07 -11.60
N ASN A 9 5.87 13.36 -10.60
CA ASN A 9 5.06 12.37 -9.89
C ASN A 9 5.11 12.64 -8.38
N PRO A 10 4.01 13.12 -7.77
CA PRO A 10 3.95 13.38 -6.33
C PRO A 10 4.20 12.14 -5.49
N PHE A 11 3.92 10.94 -6.04
CA PHE A 11 4.12 9.68 -5.33
C PHE A 11 5.58 9.27 -5.17
N ILE A 12 6.53 9.98 -5.80
CA ILE A 12 7.97 9.80 -5.50
C ILE A 12 8.25 10.08 -4.02
N ALA A 13 7.49 10.95 -3.36
CA ALA A 13 7.59 11.19 -1.92
C ALA A 13 7.41 9.90 -1.09
N PHE A 14 6.51 8.99 -1.50
CA PHE A 14 6.38 7.68 -0.86
C PHE A 14 7.64 6.83 -1.02
N SER A 15 8.27 6.88 -2.19
CA SER A 15 9.52 6.16 -2.42
C SER A 15 10.64 6.66 -1.50
N LEU A 16 10.72 7.97 -1.24
CA LEU A 16 11.68 8.54 -0.29
C LEU A 16 11.43 8.02 1.14
N LEU A 17 10.17 8.04 1.59
CA LEU A 17 9.80 7.51 2.91
C LEU A 17 10.06 6.01 3.02
N LEU A 18 9.75 5.23 1.98
CA LEU A 18 10.09 3.80 1.93
C LEU A 18 11.60 3.58 2.00
N GLY A 19 12.38 4.38 1.27
CA GLY A 19 13.84 4.32 1.32
C GLY A 19 14.39 4.52 2.72
N ARG A 20 13.89 5.53 3.46
CA ARG A 20 14.28 5.73 4.86
C ARG A 20 13.82 4.59 5.77
N GLY A 21 12.62 4.06 5.54
CA GLY A 21 12.14 2.87 6.26
C GLY A 21 13.05 1.67 6.03
N PHE A 22 13.37 1.36 4.78
CA PHE A 22 14.24 0.23 4.42
C PHE A 22 15.64 0.37 5.02
N GLU A 23 16.25 1.55 4.94
CA GLU A 23 17.55 1.84 5.54
C GLU A 23 17.56 1.54 7.04
N ALA A 24 16.43 1.77 7.73
CA ALA A 24 16.35 1.58 9.18
C ALA A 24 16.36 0.11 9.62
N PHE A 25 15.90 -0.84 8.78
CA PHE A 25 15.73 -2.23 9.21
C PHE A 25 16.31 -3.30 8.27
N GLU A 26 16.71 -2.94 7.04
CA GLU A 26 17.29 -3.88 6.07
C GLU A 26 18.78 -3.57 5.81
N PRO A 27 19.69 -4.33 6.43
CA PRO A 27 21.13 -4.06 6.33
C PRO A 27 21.72 -4.18 4.91
N THR A 28 21.01 -4.87 4.00
CA THR A 28 21.46 -5.05 2.60
C THR A 28 20.89 -3.98 1.68
N PHE A 29 20.03 -3.07 2.19
CA PHE A 29 19.51 -1.97 1.41
C PHE A 29 20.53 -0.85 1.29
N GLU A 30 20.82 -0.46 0.06
CA GLU A 30 21.76 0.60 -0.27
C GLU A 30 21.00 1.81 -0.83
N ILE A 31 20.69 2.77 0.04
CA ILE A 31 19.86 3.93 -0.30
C ILE A 31 20.53 4.78 -1.39
N GLU A 32 21.84 5.00 -1.30
CA GLU A 32 22.59 5.80 -2.26
C GLU A 32 22.72 5.12 -3.63
N GLU A 33 22.62 3.78 -3.70
CA GLU A 33 22.58 3.04 -4.96
C GLU A 33 21.18 2.93 -5.56
N THR A 34 20.16 3.20 -4.76
CA THR A 34 18.75 3.15 -5.19
C THR A 34 18.26 4.52 -5.67
N PHE A 35 18.61 5.58 -4.94
CA PHE A 35 18.16 6.94 -5.23
C PHE A 35 19.24 7.81 -5.89
N SER A 36 18.80 8.73 -6.75
CA SER A 36 19.70 9.69 -7.39
C SER A 36 20.17 10.77 -6.40
N ALA A 37 21.21 11.52 -6.78
CA ALA A 37 21.67 12.68 -6.01
C ALA A 37 20.55 13.69 -5.76
N LYS A 38 19.70 13.96 -6.76
CA LYS A 38 18.57 14.88 -6.66
C LYS A 38 17.54 14.41 -5.60
N ALA A 39 17.23 13.11 -5.55
CA ALA A 39 16.36 12.54 -4.54
C ALA A 39 17.01 12.56 -3.15
N MET A 40 18.31 12.27 -3.07
CA MET A 40 19.08 12.29 -1.82
C MET A 40 19.15 13.70 -1.19
N GLU A 41 19.12 14.78 -1.97
CA GLU A 41 19.03 16.15 -1.45
C GLU A 41 17.73 16.40 -0.68
N LEU A 42 16.63 15.71 -1.02
CA LEU A 42 15.35 15.83 -0.35
C LEU A 42 15.16 14.80 0.77
N MET A 43 16.01 13.79 0.83
CA MET A 43 15.89 12.71 1.80
C MET A 43 15.83 13.19 3.27
N PRO A 44 16.60 14.21 3.72
CA PRO A 44 16.49 14.71 5.10
C PRO A 44 15.12 15.31 5.45
N LEU A 45 14.32 15.71 4.47
CA LEU A 45 12.99 16.27 4.70
C LEU A 45 12.00 15.20 5.17
N THR A 46 12.27 13.93 4.90
CA THR A 46 11.44 12.82 5.37
C THR A 46 11.41 12.70 6.89
N ASP A 47 12.40 13.27 7.58
CA ASP A 47 12.50 13.25 9.05
C ASP A 47 11.62 14.32 9.71
N SER A 48 11.11 15.30 8.95
CA SER A 48 10.42 16.48 9.49
C SER A 48 9.10 16.83 8.82
N LEU A 49 8.86 16.39 7.58
CA LEU A 49 7.65 16.69 6.84
C LEU A 49 6.67 15.54 6.85
N CYS A 50 5.38 15.86 6.99
CA CYS A 50 4.30 14.92 6.69
C CYS A 50 4.22 14.63 5.19
N ILE A 51 3.60 13.51 4.82
CA ILE A 51 3.54 13.05 3.43
C ILE A 51 2.97 14.10 2.47
N GLY A 52 1.94 14.86 2.89
CA GLY A 52 1.33 15.90 2.05
C GLY A 52 2.31 17.03 1.70
N ASP A 53 3.07 17.50 2.68
CA ASP A 53 4.08 18.54 2.49
C ASP A 53 5.26 18.02 1.65
N LEU A 54 5.68 16.79 1.91
CA LEU A 54 6.74 16.14 1.15
C LEU A 54 6.35 15.93 -0.32
N MET A 55 5.10 15.56 -0.61
CA MET A 55 4.56 15.50 -1.97
C MET A 55 4.60 16.88 -2.65
N GLY A 56 4.24 17.94 -1.90
CA GLY A 56 4.31 19.32 -2.40
C GLY A 56 5.74 19.73 -2.77
N VAL A 57 6.72 19.41 -1.92
CA VAL A 57 8.15 19.67 -2.20
C VAL A 57 8.61 18.84 -3.41
N GLY A 58 8.24 17.58 -3.49
CA GLY A 58 8.58 16.73 -4.64
C GLY A 58 8.04 17.28 -5.97
N MET A 59 6.82 17.80 -5.97
CA MET A 59 6.24 18.46 -7.14
C MET A 59 6.97 19.74 -7.51
N GLN A 60 7.32 20.60 -6.53
CA GLN A 60 8.08 21.82 -6.76
C GLN A 60 9.49 21.52 -7.31
N ALA A 61 10.11 20.45 -6.86
CA ALA A 61 11.39 19.99 -7.35
C ALA A 61 11.30 19.26 -8.71
N ASN A 62 10.09 19.12 -9.28
CA ASN A 62 9.82 18.34 -10.48
C ASN A 62 10.37 16.90 -10.39
N LEU A 63 10.20 16.26 -9.22
CA LEU A 63 10.64 14.88 -9.08
C LEU A 63 9.81 13.97 -9.99
N ASN A 64 10.51 13.16 -10.76
CA ASN A 64 9.95 12.09 -11.58
C ASN A 64 10.75 10.81 -11.36
N GLN A 65 10.25 9.69 -11.85
CA GLN A 65 10.90 8.39 -11.62
C GLN A 65 12.29 8.31 -12.23
N GLY A 66 12.46 8.84 -13.46
CA GLY A 66 13.74 8.79 -14.18
C GLY A 66 14.85 9.59 -13.53
N GLU A 67 14.52 10.74 -12.88
CA GLU A 67 15.49 11.58 -12.19
C GLU A 67 15.69 11.25 -10.73
N SER A 68 14.74 10.53 -10.10
CA SER A 68 14.74 10.24 -8.67
C SER A 68 15.37 8.90 -8.34
N LEU A 69 15.30 7.94 -9.24
CA LEU A 69 15.79 6.58 -9.04
C LEU A 69 17.00 6.30 -9.92
N LYS A 70 18.08 5.77 -9.34
CA LYS A 70 19.22 5.22 -10.09
C LYS A 70 18.85 3.90 -10.76
N VAL A 71 17.93 3.15 -10.16
CA VAL A 71 17.50 1.84 -10.64
C VAL A 71 16.00 1.81 -10.84
N PHE A 72 15.55 1.44 -12.03
CA PHE A 72 14.13 1.31 -12.36
C PHE A 72 13.81 -0.06 -12.99
N PRO A 73 12.75 -0.75 -12.58
CA PRO A 73 11.89 -0.43 -11.43
C PRO A 73 12.63 -0.49 -10.09
N ILE A 74 12.18 0.23 -9.09
CA ILE A 74 12.83 0.37 -7.77
C ILE A 74 13.18 -0.99 -7.12
N GLY A 75 12.37 -2.02 -7.36
CA GLY A 75 12.59 -3.38 -6.87
C GLY A 75 13.91 -4.04 -7.33
N LYS A 76 14.60 -3.45 -8.32
CA LYS A 76 15.94 -3.90 -8.74
C LYS A 76 17.07 -3.25 -7.94
N GLY A 77 16.76 -2.30 -7.07
CA GLY A 77 17.74 -1.69 -6.17
C GLY A 77 18.26 -2.69 -5.14
N PRO A 78 19.54 -2.56 -4.71
CA PRO A 78 20.13 -3.45 -3.72
C PRO A 78 19.31 -3.49 -2.43
N GLY A 79 18.96 -4.68 -1.95
CA GLY A 79 18.20 -4.89 -0.72
C GLY A 79 16.71 -4.54 -0.77
N VAL A 80 16.20 -3.91 -1.84
CA VAL A 80 14.79 -3.48 -1.91
C VAL A 80 13.83 -4.65 -1.78
N MET A 81 14.06 -5.74 -2.50
CA MET A 81 13.19 -6.93 -2.41
C MET A 81 13.26 -7.59 -1.04
N ALA A 82 14.45 -7.67 -0.43
CA ALA A 82 14.61 -8.21 0.90
C ALA A 82 13.88 -7.37 1.97
N ALA A 83 13.87 -6.04 1.81
CA ALA A 83 13.08 -5.14 2.65
C ALA A 83 11.58 -5.34 2.44
N ALA A 84 11.13 -5.42 1.18
CA ALA A 84 9.73 -5.60 0.83
C ALA A 84 9.17 -6.92 1.39
N GLU A 85 9.91 -8.02 1.27
CA GLU A 85 9.53 -9.32 1.81
C GLU A 85 9.33 -9.29 3.34
N LYS A 86 10.13 -8.52 4.06
CA LYS A 86 9.97 -8.33 5.52
C LYS A 86 8.75 -7.48 5.90
N MET A 87 8.28 -6.64 4.98
CA MET A 87 7.11 -5.78 5.16
C MET A 87 5.83 -6.42 4.62
N GLU A 88 5.94 -7.52 3.91
CA GLU A 88 4.76 -8.19 3.36
C GLU A 88 3.84 -8.65 4.49
N VAL A 89 2.55 -8.36 4.35
CA VAL A 89 1.54 -8.88 5.27
C VAL A 89 1.44 -10.40 5.06
N PRO A 90 1.77 -11.23 6.06
CA PRO A 90 1.84 -12.67 5.86
C PRO A 90 0.47 -13.23 5.51
N LEU A 91 0.44 -14.10 4.48
CA LEU A 91 -0.75 -14.91 4.15
C LEU A 91 -0.89 -16.16 5.04
N THR A 92 0.08 -16.40 5.92
CA THR A 92 0.12 -17.59 6.80
C THR A 92 0.29 -17.18 8.25
N GLY A 93 -0.08 -18.08 9.15
CA GLY A 93 0.07 -17.83 10.60
C GLY A 93 -1.14 -17.16 11.25
N TRP A 94 -2.23 -16.99 10.51
CA TRP A 94 -3.51 -16.54 11.08
C TRP A 94 -4.09 -17.62 11.97
N SER A 95 -4.59 -17.25 13.14
CA SER A 95 -5.17 -18.18 14.12
C SER A 95 -6.70 -18.27 14.04
N GLY A 96 -7.29 -17.69 12.99
CA GLY A 96 -8.73 -17.74 12.71
C GLY A 96 -9.47 -16.43 12.97
N GLU A 97 -8.71 -15.34 13.24
CA GLU A 97 -9.30 -14.00 13.37
C GLU A 97 -9.95 -13.58 12.05
N PRO A 98 -11.18 -13.02 12.10
CA PRO A 98 -11.84 -12.53 10.91
C PRO A 98 -11.19 -11.23 10.41
N VAL A 99 -11.24 -11.00 9.11
CA VAL A 99 -10.65 -9.83 8.45
C VAL A 99 -11.74 -9.00 7.79
N TYR A 100 -11.71 -7.68 8.00
CA TYR A 100 -12.52 -6.73 7.27
C TYR A 100 -11.63 -5.88 6.36
N ILE A 101 -12.02 -5.75 5.10
CA ILE A 101 -11.31 -4.98 4.08
C ILE A 101 -12.32 -4.05 3.41
N GLY A 102 -12.05 -2.75 3.41
CA GLY A 102 -12.79 -1.77 2.61
C GLY A 102 -11.93 -1.33 1.43
N GLN A 103 -12.49 -1.38 0.20
CA GLN A 103 -11.75 -1.05 -1.03
C GLN A 103 -12.56 -0.17 -1.96
N GLY A 104 -11.95 0.92 -2.46
CA GLY A 104 -12.52 1.71 -3.55
C GLY A 104 -12.25 1.03 -4.90
N SER A 105 -13.27 0.86 -5.74
CA SER A 105 -13.09 0.16 -7.03
C SER A 105 -12.29 0.99 -8.04
N ALA A 106 -12.15 2.31 -7.84
CA ALA A 106 -11.33 3.20 -8.66
C ALA A 106 -10.10 3.75 -7.91
N ASP A 107 -9.59 3.00 -6.93
CA ASP A 107 -8.39 3.37 -6.17
C ASP A 107 -7.14 3.38 -7.09
N PRO A 108 -6.49 4.54 -7.28
CA PRO A 108 -5.31 4.62 -8.13
C PRO A 108 -4.01 4.20 -7.43
N LEU A 109 -4.02 4.02 -6.11
CA LEU A 109 -2.84 3.72 -5.30
C LEU A 109 -2.73 2.23 -4.99
N VAL A 110 -3.86 1.63 -4.61
CA VAL A 110 -3.96 0.20 -4.33
C VAL A 110 -4.93 -0.42 -5.32
N PRO A 111 -4.46 -1.11 -6.35
CA PRO A 111 -5.32 -1.71 -7.38
C PRO A 111 -6.33 -2.68 -6.78
N PHE A 112 -7.58 -2.57 -7.21
CA PHE A 112 -8.64 -3.48 -6.74
C PHE A 112 -8.32 -4.96 -7.00
N SER A 113 -7.65 -5.25 -8.13
CA SER A 113 -7.20 -6.62 -8.46
C SER A 113 -6.28 -7.24 -7.42
N ASP A 114 -5.41 -6.42 -6.81
CA ASP A 114 -4.44 -6.90 -5.82
C ASP A 114 -5.14 -7.20 -4.50
N VAL A 115 -6.06 -6.30 -4.09
CA VAL A 115 -6.90 -6.53 -2.90
C VAL A 115 -7.80 -7.74 -3.07
N LEU A 116 -8.38 -7.93 -4.25
CA LEU A 116 -9.21 -9.10 -4.56
C LEU A 116 -8.39 -10.40 -4.47
N SER A 117 -7.19 -10.40 -5.03
CA SER A 117 -6.27 -11.54 -4.99
C SER A 117 -5.86 -11.89 -3.56
N TYR A 118 -5.50 -10.89 -2.76
CA TYR A 118 -5.17 -11.05 -1.34
C TYR A 118 -6.35 -11.59 -0.54
N SER A 119 -7.55 -11.00 -0.70
CA SER A 119 -8.76 -11.44 -0.03
C SER A 119 -9.12 -12.88 -0.37
N SER A 120 -9.01 -13.27 -1.65
CA SER A 120 -9.23 -14.64 -2.09
C SER A 120 -8.24 -15.62 -1.44
N ALA A 121 -6.95 -15.26 -1.36
CA ALA A 121 -5.94 -16.09 -0.72
C ALA A 121 -6.21 -16.31 0.77
N LEU A 122 -6.73 -15.31 1.49
CA LEU A 122 -7.17 -15.46 2.88
C LEU A 122 -8.39 -16.39 2.98
N CYS A 123 -9.38 -16.24 2.08
CA CYS A 123 -10.55 -17.11 2.02
C CYS A 123 -10.17 -18.58 1.77
N GLU A 124 -9.21 -18.83 0.86
CA GLU A 124 -8.69 -20.17 0.55
C GLU A 124 -8.05 -20.86 1.79
N GLN A 125 -7.57 -20.08 2.75
CA GLN A 125 -7.04 -20.56 4.03
C GLN A 125 -8.13 -20.74 5.11
N GLY A 126 -9.40 -20.52 4.78
CA GLY A 126 -10.52 -20.65 5.70
C GLY A 126 -10.74 -19.46 6.62
N ILE A 127 -10.09 -18.32 6.35
CA ILE A 127 -10.29 -17.09 7.12
C ILE A 127 -11.60 -16.44 6.70
N ALA A 128 -12.39 -16.00 7.67
CA ALA A 128 -13.61 -15.25 7.42
C ALA A 128 -13.26 -13.83 6.95
N VAL A 129 -13.41 -13.55 5.65
CA VAL A 129 -13.13 -12.23 5.07
C VAL A 129 -14.42 -11.52 4.71
N THR A 130 -14.57 -10.28 5.18
CA THR A 130 -15.58 -9.32 4.70
C THR A 130 -14.87 -8.30 3.82
N LEU A 131 -15.12 -8.34 2.52
CA LEU A 131 -14.63 -7.34 1.56
C LEU A 131 -15.78 -6.44 1.12
N ASP A 132 -15.77 -5.18 1.56
CA ASP A 132 -16.72 -4.16 1.12
C ASP A 132 -16.11 -3.31 0.00
N VAL A 133 -16.76 -3.32 -1.16
CA VAL A 133 -16.32 -2.59 -2.34
C VAL A 133 -17.18 -1.35 -2.53
N TYR A 134 -16.52 -0.19 -2.58
CA TYR A 134 -17.16 1.12 -2.78
C TYR A 134 -16.99 1.54 -4.25
N GLU A 135 -18.06 1.36 -5.03
CA GLU A 135 -18.04 1.56 -6.47
C GLU A 135 -17.69 3.00 -6.86
N GLY A 136 -16.71 3.15 -7.77
CA GLY A 136 -16.21 4.43 -8.25
C GLY A 136 -15.41 5.25 -7.23
N ALA A 137 -15.27 4.75 -6.00
CA ALA A 137 -14.51 5.42 -4.96
C ALA A 137 -12.99 5.23 -5.14
N GLY A 138 -12.23 6.29 -4.85
CA GLY A 138 -10.78 6.24 -4.76
C GLY A 138 -10.29 5.79 -3.38
N HIS A 139 -9.01 6.04 -3.12
CA HIS A 139 -8.29 5.55 -1.92
C HIS A 139 -8.96 5.91 -0.57
N SER A 140 -9.49 7.13 -0.43
CA SER A 140 -10.19 7.56 0.80
C SER A 140 -11.66 7.15 0.85
N GLY A 141 -12.18 6.52 -0.21
CA GLY A 141 -13.60 6.14 -0.32
C GLY A 141 -14.09 5.24 0.82
N PRO A 142 -13.36 4.18 1.17
CA PRO A 142 -13.74 3.30 2.28
C PRO A 142 -13.88 4.03 3.62
N LEU A 143 -13.00 4.98 3.93
CA LEU A 143 -13.09 5.78 5.14
C LEU A 143 -14.31 6.71 5.14
N ASN A 144 -14.58 7.36 4.00
CA ASN A 144 -15.65 8.36 3.90
C ASN A 144 -17.05 7.74 3.82
N GLN A 145 -17.18 6.58 3.20
CA GLN A 145 -18.46 5.91 2.92
C GLN A 145 -18.70 4.70 3.82
N GLY A 146 -17.65 4.04 4.28
CA GLY A 146 -17.70 2.76 4.98
C GLY A 146 -17.49 2.84 6.49
N PHE A 147 -17.26 4.02 7.06
CA PHE A 147 -16.92 4.14 8.48
C PHE A 147 -17.96 3.52 9.41
N ASP A 148 -19.24 3.72 9.15
CA ASP A 148 -20.32 3.16 9.98
C ASP A 148 -20.38 1.64 9.90
N ALA A 149 -20.23 1.07 8.69
CA ALA A 149 -20.22 -0.37 8.47
C ALA A 149 -19.02 -1.03 9.16
N PHE A 150 -17.85 -0.44 8.98
CA PHE A 150 -16.63 -0.90 9.67
C PHE A 150 -16.77 -0.81 11.18
N SER A 151 -17.29 0.31 11.71
CA SER A 151 -17.47 0.51 13.16
C SER A 151 -18.45 -0.50 13.75
N ALA A 152 -19.56 -0.78 13.04
CA ALA A 152 -20.50 -1.81 13.45
C ALA A 152 -19.88 -3.20 13.43
N TRP A 153 -19.11 -3.52 12.38
CA TRP A 153 -18.37 -4.79 12.30
C TRP A 153 -17.42 -4.97 13.49
N VAL A 154 -16.64 -3.93 13.84
CA VAL A 154 -15.74 -3.95 15.01
C VAL A 154 -16.52 -4.14 16.31
N ALA A 155 -17.63 -3.39 16.50
CA ALA A 155 -18.47 -3.52 17.71
C ALA A 155 -19.02 -4.95 17.89
N ASP A 156 -19.37 -5.61 16.80
CA ASP A 156 -19.83 -7.00 16.83
C ASP A 156 -18.73 -7.97 17.27
N ARG A 157 -17.45 -7.70 16.95
CA ARG A 157 -16.33 -8.51 17.47
C ARG A 157 -16.17 -8.36 18.96
N PHE A 158 -16.29 -7.14 19.50
CA PHE A 158 -16.27 -6.89 20.95
C PHE A 158 -17.50 -7.48 21.68
N ALA A 159 -18.55 -7.77 20.95
CA ALA A 159 -19.75 -8.44 21.48
C ALA A 159 -19.76 -9.96 21.27
N ASP A 160 -18.61 -10.55 20.92
CA ASP A 160 -18.42 -11.98 20.65
C ASP A 160 -19.39 -12.55 19.58
N LYS A 161 -19.89 -11.71 18.68
CA LYS A 161 -20.72 -12.18 17.58
C LYS A 161 -19.85 -12.82 16.48
N PRO A 162 -20.34 -13.88 15.82
CA PRO A 162 -19.64 -14.44 14.66
C PRO A 162 -19.43 -13.39 13.56
N ALA A 163 -18.30 -13.45 12.87
CA ALA A 163 -18.06 -12.62 11.70
C ALA A 163 -18.78 -13.21 10.49
N ASP A 164 -19.62 -12.38 9.85
CA ASP A 164 -20.07 -12.69 8.50
C ASP A 164 -18.87 -12.60 7.53
N ASN A 165 -18.94 -13.36 6.44
CA ASN A 165 -17.95 -13.26 5.37
C ASN A 165 -18.63 -13.33 3.99
N ASN A 166 -17.95 -12.81 2.99
CA ASN A 166 -18.40 -12.87 1.60
C ASN A 166 -17.40 -13.56 0.67
N CYS A 167 -16.63 -14.52 1.22
CA CYS A 167 -15.64 -15.30 0.49
C CYS A 167 -16.17 -15.96 -0.79
N HIS A 168 -17.44 -16.39 -0.79
CA HIS A 168 -18.06 -16.95 -1.99
C HIS A 168 -18.11 -15.96 -3.15
N LYS A 169 -18.46 -14.69 -2.87
CA LYS A 169 -18.48 -13.61 -3.89
C LYS A 169 -17.07 -13.21 -4.33
N ILE A 170 -16.13 -13.15 -3.37
CA ILE A 170 -14.73 -12.83 -3.64
C ILE A 170 -14.17 -13.83 -4.67
N ASN A 171 -14.42 -15.11 -4.49
CA ASN A 171 -13.92 -16.17 -5.36
C ASN A 171 -14.62 -16.20 -6.74
N GLU A 172 -15.86 -15.73 -6.86
CA GLU A 172 -16.55 -15.58 -8.14
C GLU A 172 -15.92 -14.47 -9.00
N HIS A 173 -15.44 -13.40 -8.39
CA HIS A 173 -14.79 -12.28 -9.10
C HIS A 173 -13.36 -12.61 -9.59
N LYS A 174 -12.76 -13.69 -9.11
CA LYS A 174 -11.42 -14.14 -9.54
C LYS A 174 -11.45 -14.95 -10.83
N ASN A 175 -12.59 -15.49 -11.24
CA ASN A 175 -12.79 -16.31 -12.46
C ASN A 175 -13.36 -15.48 -13.59
#